data_17d11347e72650bcab7417e30ab2095c
#
_entry.id   17d11347e72650bcab7417e30ab2095c
#
_cell.length_a   1.000
_cell.length_b   1.000
_cell.length_c   1.000
_cell.angle_alpha   90.00
_cell.angle_beta   90.00
_cell.angle_gamma   90.00
#
_symmetry.space_group_name_H-M   'P 1'
#
loop_
_entity.id
_entity.type
_entity.pdbx_description
1 polymer ?
#
loop_
_entity_poly.entity_id
_entity_poly.type
_entity_poly.pdbx_seq_one_letter_code
_entity_poly.pdbx_strand_id
1 'polypeptide(L)'
;MEERKKAIQNLKIAKGQIEGIIKMIEDERYCIDISNQIIAVQSLLKKANMQILKRHLDHCVTDAIINNNGDEKIDEIMNLFEKISK
;
A
#
# COMPACT_ATOMS: atom_id res chain seq x y z
N MET A 1 -1.12 11.60 -10.87
CA MET A 1 -2.03 10.76 -11.69
C MET A 1 -1.43 9.42 -12.01
N GLU A 2 -0.15 9.41 -12.39
CA GLU A 2 0.57 8.17 -12.70
C GLU A 2 0.62 7.21 -11.52
N GLU A 3 0.93 7.73 -10.33
CA GLU A 3 1.02 6.92 -9.11
C GLU A 3 -0.32 6.31 -8.73
N ARG A 4 -1.41 7.04 -8.94
CA ARG A 4 -2.76 6.51 -8.68
C ARG A 4 -3.11 5.38 -9.62
N LYS A 5 -2.76 5.53 -10.90
CA LYS A 5 -3.01 4.46 -11.89
C LYS A 5 -2.22 3.21 -11.55
N LYS A 6 -0.96 3.37 -11.14
CA LYS A 6 -0.11 2.25 -10.72
C LYS A 6 -0.66 1.58 -9.47
N ALA A 7 -1.12 2.36 -8.50
CA ALA A 7 -1.71 1.84 -7.28
C ALA A 7 -2.97 1.02 -7.59
N ILE A 8 -3.85 1.53 -8.44
CA ILE A 8 -5.06 0.83 -8.86
C ILE A 8 -4.70 -0.49 -9.54
N GLN A 9 -3.71 -0.47 -10.44
CA GLN A 9 -3.27 -1.67 -11.13
C GLN A 9 -2.75 -2.72 -10.16
N ASN A 10 -1.92 -2.32 -9.19
CA ASN A 10 -1.40 -3.21 -8.16
C ASN A 10 -2.52 -3.77 -7.28
N LEU A 11 -3.52 -2.95 -6.96
CA LEU A 11 -4.66 -3.41 -6.17
C LEU A 11 -5.53 -4.40 -6.95
N LYS A 12 -5.68 -4.20 -8.26
CA LYS A 12 -6.41 -5.17 -9.10
C LYS A 12 -5.67 -6.51 -9.17
N ILE A 13 -4.35 -6.48 -9.25
CA ILE A 13 -3.54 -7.70 -9.22
C ILE A 13 -3.70 -8.39 -7.86
N ALA A 14 -3.63 -7.61 -6.77
CA ALA A 14 -3.81 -8.13 -5.42
C ALA A 14 -5.18 -8.77 -5.24
N LYS A 15 -6.23 -8.14 -5.78
CA LYS A 15 -7.59 -8.67 -5.74
C LYS A 15 -7.67 -10.06 -6.37
N GLY A 16 -7.08 -10.22 -7.56
CA GLY A 16 -7.05 -11.52 -8.22
C GLY A 16 -6.27 -12.56 -7.43
N GLN A 17 -5.15 -12.15 -6.84
CA GLN A 17 -4.36 -13.05 -6.01
C GLN A 17 -5.10 -13.46 -4.73
N ILE A 18 -5.85 -12.54 -4.11
CA ILE A 18 -6.67 -12.84 -2.94
C ILE A 18 -7.72 -13.90 -3.29
N GLU A 19 -8.38 -13.76 -4.43
CA GLU A 19 -9.34 -14.75 -4.90
C GLU A 19 -8.67 -16.12 -5.06
N GLY A 20 -7.45 -16.15 -5.62
CA GLY A 20 -6.68 -17.37 -5.75
C GLY A 20 -6.31 -17.99 -4.41
N ILE A 21 -5.97 -17.17 -3.42
CA ILE A 21 -5.64 -17.65 -2.07
C ILE A 21 -6.87 -18.28 -1.41
N ILE A 22 -8.03 -17.67 -1.55
CA ILE A 22 -9.28 -18.23 -1.02
C ILE A 22 -9.50 -19.62 -1.61
N LYS A 23 -9.29 -19.76 -2.92
CA LYS A 23 -9.43 -21.05 -3.58
C LYS A 23 -8.42 -22.07 -3.06
N MET A 24 -7.18 -21.66 -2.82
CA MET A 24 -6.15 -22.53 -2.25
C MET A 24 -6.60 -23.09 -0.88
N ILE A 25 -7.22 -22.24 -0.05
CA ILE A 25 -7.72 -22.66 1.26
C ILE A 25 -8.86 -23.65 1.08
N GLU A 26 -9.78 -23.36 0.18
CA GLU A 26 -10.92 -24.24 -0.09
C GLU A 26 -10.47 -25.60 -0.63
N ASP A 27 -9.40 -25.62 -1.44
CA ASP A 27 -8.82 -26.84 -2.01
C ASP A 27 -7.85 -27.53 -1.05
N GLU A 28 -7.74 -27.06 0.17
CA GLU A 28 -6.88 -27.65 1.21
C GLU A 28 -5.41 -27.75 0.80
N ARG A 29 -4.92 -26.71 0.11
CA ARG A 29 -3.52 -26.65 -0.28
C ARG A 29 -2.61 -26.52 0.95
N TYR A 30 -1.34 -26.80 0.76
CA TYR A 30 -0.36 -26.78 1.84
C TYR A 30 -0.25 -25.39 2.49
N CYS A 31 -0.29 -25.36 3.83
CA CYS A 31 -0.34 -24.11 4.61
C CYS A 31 0.82 -23.15 4.30
N ILE A 32 2.01 -23.67 4.08
CA ILE A 32 3.18 -22.83 3.81
C ILE A 32 3.04 -22.15 2.44
N ASP A 33 2.49 -22.86 1.45
CA ASP A 33 2.26 -22.27 0.12
C ASP A 33 1.22 -21.15 0.21
N ILE A 34 0.15 -21.37 0.98
CA ILE A 34 -0.88 -20.35 1.21
C ILE A 34 -0.26 -19.12 1.88
N SER A 35 0.53 -19.34 2.92
CA SER A 35 1.18 -18.27 3.66
C SER A 35 2.11 -17.44 2.76
N ASN A 36 2.88 -18.10 1.91
CA ASN A 36 3.79 -17.42 0.99
C ASN A 36 3.00 -16.54 -0.01
N GLN A 37 1.83 -17.01 -0.45
CA GLN A 37 0.98 -16.21 -1.34
C GLN A 37 0.42 -14.99 -0.61
N ILE A 38 0.06 -15.14 0.66
CA ILE A 38 -0.41 -14.02 1.48
C ILE A 38 0.71 -12.97 1.62
N ILE A 39 1.93 -13.40 1.87
CA ILE A 39 3.08 -12.49 1.98
C ILE A 39 3.27 -11.73 0.67
N ALA A 40 3.12 -12.39 -0.47
CA ALA A 40 3.23 -11.75 -1.77
C ALA A 40 2.16 -10.66 -1.96
N VAL A 41 0.91 -10.93 -1.54
CA VAL A 41 -0.17 -9.94 -1.61
C VAL A 41 0.11 -8.77 -0.69
N GLN A 42 0.62 -9.03 0.52
CA GLN A 42 0.99 -7.97 1.45
C GLN A 42 2.02 -7.02 0.83
N SER A 43 2.98 -7.57 0.07
CA SER A 43 3.97 -6.76 -0.62
C SER A 43 3.35 -5.86 -1.70
N LEU A 44 2.36 -6.38 -2.44
CA LEU A 44 1.62 -5.59 -3.43
C LEU A 44 0.82 -4.48 -2.77
N LEU A 45 0.17 -4.78 -1.64
CA LEU A 45 -0.61 -3.78 -0.90
C LEU A 45 0.31 -2.69 -0.35
N LYS A 46 1.46 -3.07 0.17
CA LYS A 46 2.45 -2.11 0.66
C LYS A 46 2.92 -1.21 -0.48
N LYS A 47 3.20 -1.79 -1.65
CA LYS A 47 3.63 -1.03 -2.82
C LYS A 47 2.56 -0.02 -3.26
N ALA A 48 1.30 -0.45 -3.33
CA ALA A 48 0.19 0.44 -3.67
C ALA A 48 0.06 1.57 -2.66
N ASN A 49 0.20 1.24 -1.37
CA ASN A 49 0.13 2.22 -0.30
C ASN A 49 1.23 3.27 -0.44
N MET A 50 2.46 2.84 -0.73
CA MET A 50 3.58 3.77 -0.93
C MET A 50 3.36 4.66 -2.16
N GLN A 51 2.75 4.13 -3.22
CA GLN A 51 2.44 4.93 -4.42
C GLN A 51 1.43 6.03 -4.10
N ILE A 52 0.40 5.71 -3.32
CA ILE A 52 -0.59 6.71 -2.88
C ILE A 52 0.07 7.75 -1.97
N LEU A 53 0.90 7.31 -1.03
CA LEU A 53 1.59 8.21 -0.10
C LEU A 53 2.57 9.14 -0.80
N LYS A 54 3.28 8.65 -1.80
CA LYS A 54 4.20 9.48 -2.57
C LYS A 54 3.48 10.67 -3.18
N ARG A 55 2.33 10.43 -3.78
CA ARG A 55 1.53 11.51 -4.35
C ARG A 55 1.06 12.49 -3.28
N HIS A 56 0.57 11.96 -2.16
CA HIS A 56 0.13 12.78 -1.04
C HIS A 56 1.28 13.62 -0.51
N LEU A 57 2.47 13.03 -0.38
CA LEU A 57 3.66 13.73 0.09
C LEU A 57 4.03 14.88 -0.84
N ASP A 58 4.02 14.65 -2.15
CA ASP A 58 4.34 15.69 -3.12
C ASP A 58 3.38 16.89 -2.98
N HIS A 59 2.09 16.63 -2.85
CA HIS A 59 1.08 17.67 -2.65
C HIS A 59 1.22 18.36 -1.30
N CYS A 60 1.41 17.60 -0.23
CA CYS A 60 1.50 18.14 1.12
C CYS A 60 2.72 19.03 1.30
N VAL A 61 3.86 18.64 0.73
CA VAL A 61 5.07 19.43 0.82
C VAL A 61 4.87 20.79 0.12
N THR A 62 4.26 20.77 -1.07
CA THR A 62 3.96 21.99 -1.82
C THR A 62 3.01 22.88 -1.01
N ASP A 63 1.92 22.32 -0.51
CA ASP A 63 0.94 23.08 0.27
C ASP A 63 1.56 23.61 1.57
N ALA A 64 2.41 22.84 2.23
CA ALA A 64 3.07 23.24 3.46
C ALA A 64 4.01 24.43 3.23
N ILE A 65 4.72 24.44 2.12
CA ILE A 65 5.59 25.55 1.76
C ILE A 65 4.76 26.82 1.52
N ILE A 66 3.64 26.69 0.81
CA ILE A 66 2.78 27.82 0.50
C ILE A 66 2.05 28.33 1.75
N ASN A 67 1.53 27.42 2.59
CA ASN A 67 0.69 27.75 3.74
C ASN A 67 1.42 27.78 5.08
N ASN A 68 2.72 27.50 5.07
CA ASN A 68 3.57 27.55 6.26
C ASN A 68 3.10 26.61 7.38
N ASN A 69 2.61 25.42 7.04
CA ASN A 69 2.19 24.41 8.02
C ASN A 69 2.94 23.08 7.86
N GLY A 70 4.23 23.17 7.49
CA GLY A 70 5.04 22.00 7.19
C GLY A 70 5.24 21.03 8.34
N ASP A 71 5.42 21.53 9.56
CA ASP A 71 5.67 20.68 10.74
C ASP A 71 4.51 19.74 11.01
N GLU A 72 3.28 20.25 10.94
CA GLU A 72 2.07 19.46 11.14
C GLU A 72 1.92 18.34 10.12
N LYS A 73 2.20 18.66 8.86
CA LYS A 73 2.09 17.68 7.76
C LYS A 73 3.19 16.63 7.85
N ILE A 74 4.37 17.00 8.25
CA ILE A 74 5.49 16.06 8.44
C ILE A 74 5.16 15.06 9.54
N ASP A 75 4.62 15.53 10.67
CA ASP A 75 4.22 14.66 11.78
C ASP A 75 3.16 13.65 11.35
N GLU A 76 2.18 14.09 10.56
CA GLU A 76 1.13 13.24 10.04
C GLU A 76 1.71 12.09 9.18
N ILE A 77 2.65 12.44 8.30
CA ILE A 77 3.31 11.46 7.42
C ILE A 77 4.18 10.50 8.21
N MET A 78 4.95 11.02 9.18
CA MET A 78 5.82 10.18 10.00
C MET A 78 5.02 9.16 10.82
N ASN A 79 3.88 9.57 11.36
CA ASN A 79 2.99 8.67 12.08
C ASN A 79 2.47 7.55 11.16
N LEU A 80 2.16 7.90 9.92
CA LEU A 80 1.67 6.93 8.95
C LEU A 80 2.76 5.93 8.56
N PHE A 81 3.98 6.40 8.31
CA PHE A 81 5.11 5.52 8.02
C PHE A 81 5.38 4.55 9.18
N GLU A 82 5.27 5.01 10.40
CA GLU A 82 5.46 4.16 11.57
C GLU A 82 4.46 3.00 11.58
N LYS A 83 3.20 3.27 11.23
CA LYS A 83 2.16 2.24 11.13
C LYS A 83 2.46 1.24 10.03
N ILE A 84 2.96 1.68 8.90
CA ILE A 84 3.29 0.81 7.77
C ILE A 84 4.46 -0.10 8.10
N SER A 85 5.43 0.39 8.87
CA SER A 85 6.63 -0.35 9.22
C SER A 85 6.39 -1.49 10.22
N LYS A 86 5.26 -1.47 10.91
CA LYS A 86 4.87 -2.58 11.79
C LYS A 86 4.26 -3.70 11.00
#